data_4ca3eadd7929823d4af556f275810933
#
_entry.id   4ca3eadd7929823d4af556f275810933
#
_cell.length_a   1.000
_cell.length_b   1.000
_cell.length_c   1.000
_cell.angle_alpha   90.00
_cell.angle_beta   90.00
_cell.angle_gamma   90.00
#
_symmetry.space_group_name_H-M   'P 1'
#
loop_
_entity.id
_entity.type
_entity.pdbx_description
1 polymer ?
#
loop_
_entity_poly.entity_id
_entity_poly.type
_entity_poly.pdbx_seq_one_letter_code
_entity_poly.pdbx_strand_id
1 'polypeptide(L)'
;AHVKAGGGRGVGGIISFRPEDLSRTAEENNSICLGCHEKGNRTNWHGSTHDERGLMCSNCHTVMKDVSRKYQLKTAFQPDTCFQCHKNKRAEMWRSSHIPVREGKVVCTDCHNPHGSYSENLLKTATVNEVCWQCHAEKRGPFLWEHPPVTESCLNCHDPHGSNNDFLLKISRPRLCQQCHSGGQHNSNPRNPLVTLYAQGRECQNCHSNHHGSNNPA
;
A
#
# COMPACT_ATOMS: atom_id res chain seq x y z
N ALA A 1 -3.26 22.52 -37.51
CA ALA A 1 -3.03 21.44 -38.49
C ALA A 1 -4.36 20.77 -38.88
N HIS A 2 -5.14 20.21 -37.97
CA HIS A 2 -6.39 19.47 -38.23
C HIS A 2 -7.44 20.27 -38.99
N VAL A 3 -7.70 21.52 -38.59
CA VAL A 3 -8.64 22.40 -39.27
C VAL A 3 -8.17 22.75 -40.70
N LYS A 4 -6.85 23.00 -40.86
CA LYS A 4 -6.27 23.27 -42.19
C LYS A 4 -6.33 22.06 -43.11
N ALA A 5 -6.40 20.84 -42.55
CA ALA A 5 -6.52 19.60 -43.31
C ALA A 5 -7.99 19.21 -43.59
N GLY A 6 -8.96 20.13 -43.40
CA GLY A 6 -10.36 19.89 -43.66
C GLY A 6 -11.18 19.32 -42.51
N GLY A 7 -10.54 19.00 -41.38
CA GLY A 7 -11.23 18.43 -40.23
C GLY A 7 -11.87 17.07 -40.47
N GLY A 8 -12.46 16.48 -39.46
CA GLY A 8 -13.22 15.25 -39.55
C GLY A 8 -12.51 13.99 -39.02
N ARG A 9 -13.26 12.89 -38.95
CA ARG A 9 -12.77 11.63 -38.41
C ARG A 9 -11.72 11.01 -39.37
N GLY A 10 -10.56 10.63 -38.86
CA GLY A 10 -9.46 10.06 -39.64
C GLY A 10 -8.48 11.10 -40.22
N VAL A 11 -8.77 12.38 -40.15
CA VAL A 11 -7.83 13.44 -40.51
C VAL A 11 -6.86 13.69 -39.36
N GLY A 12 -5.55 13.54 -39.61
CA GLY A 12 -4.51 13.72 -38.62
C GLY A 12 -4.46 15.15 -38.01
N GLY A 13 -3.58 15.36 -37.04
CA GLY A 13 -3.32 16.67 -36.46
C GLY A 13 -4.05 16.96 -35.12
N ILE A 14 -4.86 16.04 -34.59
CA ILE A 14 -5.36 16.03 -33.24
C ILE A 14 -4.57 15.03 -32.41
N ILE A 15 -4.08 15.47 -31.26
CA ILE A 15 -3.40 14.60 -30.30
C ILE A 15 -4.45 13.71 -29.62
N SER A 16 -4.30 12.41 -29.76
CA SER A 16 -5.10 11.43 -29.04
C SER A 16 -4.39 11.00 -27.77
N PHE A 17 -5.12 10.99 -26.66
CA PHE A 17 -4.67 10.45 -25.37
C PHE A 17 -5.29 9.09 -25.06
N ARG A 18 -5.77 8.39 -26.11
CA ARG A 18 -6.29 7.04 -25.95
C ARG A 18 -5.14 6.06 -25.76
N PRO A 19 -5.20 5.16 -24.78
CA PRO A 19 -4.15 4.16 -24.57
C PRO A 19 -3.91 3.24 -25.76
N GLU A 20 -4.91 3.09 -26.64
CA GLU A 20 -4.85 2.27 -27.84
C GLU A 20 -4.15 2.99 -29.03
N ASP A 21 -3.92 4.29 -28.90
CA ASP A 21 -3.25 5.07 -29.93
C ASP A 21 -1.74 4.97 -29.77
N LEU A 22 -1.12 4.10 -30.54
CA LEU A 22 0.31 3.83 -30.56
C LEU A 22 1.11 4.78 -31.47
N SER A 23 0.50 5.85 -31.96
CA SER A 23 1.18 6.84 -32.82
C SER A 23 2.27 7.63 -32.08
N ARG A 24 2.29 7.55 -30.75
CA ARG A 24 3.25 8.22 -29.87
C ARG A 24 3.70 7.30 -28.76
N THR A 25 4.91 7.56 -28.27
CA THR A 25 5.43 6.91 -27.07
C THR A 25 4.71 7.39 -25.82
N ALA A 26 4.83 6.63 -24.72
CA ALA A 26 4.33 7.04 -23.41
C ALA A 26 4.99 8.35 -22.95
N GLU A 27 6.29 8.50 -23.18
CA GLU A 27 7.06 9.69 -22.87
C GLU A 27 6.54 10.93 -23.60
N GLU A 28 6.33 10.83 -24.91
CA GLU A 28 5.76 11.92 -25.72
C GLU A 28 4.37 12.35 -25.24
N ASN A 29 3.52 11.39 -24.86
CA ASN A 29 2.20 11.70 -24.32
C ASN A 29 2.28 12.33 -22.91
N ASN A 30 3.16 11.80 -22.06
CA ASN A 30 3.35 12.29 -20.70
C ASN A 30 3.96 13.68 -20.66
N SER A 31 4.90 14.00 -21.56
CA SER A 31 5.56 15.32 -21.64
C SER A 31 4.57 16.47 -21.81
N ILE A 32 3.46 16.22 -22.53
CA ILE A 32 2.40 17.22 -22.73
C ILE A 32 1.73 17.58 -21.39
N CYS A 33 1.48 16.59 -20.55
CA CYS A 33 0.88 16.79 -19.23
C CYS A 33 1.90 17.38 -18.24
N LEU A 34 3.11 16.84 -18.25
CA LEU A 34 4.19 17.25 -17.35
C LEU A 34 4.67 18.68 -17.60
N GLY A 35 4.53 19.21 -18.80
CA GLY A 35 4.80 20.62 -19.09
C GLY A 35 4.09 21.60 -18.14
N CYS A 36 2.96 21.19 -17.54
CA CYS A 36 2.24 21.96 -16.54
C CYS A 36 2.13 21.23 -15.19
N HIS A 37 2.21 19.91 -15.17
CA HIS A 37 1.93 19.06 -14.01
C HIS A 37 3.17 18.38 -13.40
N GLU A 38 4.36 18.96 -13.50
CA GLU A 38 5.61 18.38 -13.01
C GLU A 38 5.83 18.53 -11.50
N LYS A 39 5.10 19.43 -10.82
CA LYS A 39 5.33 19.80 -9.43
C LYS A 39 4.52 18.96 -8.42
N GLY A 40 4.91 19.03 -7.16
CA GLY A 40 4.23 18.37 -6.05
C GLY A 40 4.38 16.85 -6.11
N ASN A 41 3.31 16.11 -5.92
CA ASN A 41 3.34 14.63 -5.89
C ASN A 41 3.83 13.98 -7.19
N ARG A 42 4.08 14.73 -8.25
CA ARG A 42 4.56 14.24 -9.55
C ARG A 42 6.04 14.49 -9.81
N THR A 43 6.72 15.18 -8.89
CA THR A 43 8.15 15.52 -9.00
C THR A 43 9.02 14.29 -9.26
N ASN A 44 8.64 13.14 -8.74
CA ASN A 44 9.37 11.89 -8.87
C ASN A 44 8.79 10.97 -9.97
N TRP A 45 8.04 11.51 -10.93
CA TRP A 45 7.47 10.70 -12.00
C TRP A 45 8.56 10.06 -12.86
N HIS A 46 9.52 10.85 -13.35
CA HIS A 46 10.62 10.33 -14.15
C HIS A 46 11.46 9.32 -13.38
N GLY A 47 11.64 8.15 -13.97
CA GLY A 47 12.33 7.02 -13.36
C GLY A 47 11.50 6.29 -12.28
N SER A 48 10.23 6.65 -12.09
CA SER A 48 9.35 5.87 -11.23
C SER A 48 8.98 4.53 -11.87
N THR A 49 8.59 3.55 -11.05
CA THR A 49 8.20 2.23 -11.54
C THR A 49 7.09 2.28 -12.60
N HIS A 50 6.16 3.24 -12.50
CA HIS A 50 5.10 3.40 -13.49
C HIS A 50 5.61 4.03 -14.78
N ASP A 51 6.52 4.99 -14.70
CA ASP A 51 7.16 5.59 -15.86
C ASP A 51 8.02 4.57 -16.62
N GLU A 52 8.87 3.83 -15.93
CA GLU A 52 9.70 2.75 -16.50
C GLU A 52 8.90 1.63 -17.15
N ARG A 53 7.67 1.41 -16.69
CA ARG A 53 6.73 0.46 -17.29
C ARG A 53 5.96 1.04 -18.47
N GLY A 54 6.27 2.26 -18.90
CA GLY A 54 5.65 2.93 -20.04
C GLY A 54 4.19 3.32 -19.81
N LEU A 55 3.78 3.58 -18.57
CA LEU A 55 2.43 4.03 -18.30
C LEU A 55 2.27 5.50 -18.71
N MET A 56 1.14 5.77 -19.37
CA MET A 56 0.71 7.13 -19.68
C MET A 56 -0.17 7.69 -18.58
N CYS A 57 -0.12 9.01 -18.36
CA CYS A 57 -1.06 9.71 -17.46
C CYS A 57 -2.51 9.33 -17.78
N SER A 58 -2.84 9.17 -19.05
CA SER A 58 -4.15 8.75 -19.52
C SER A 58 -4.50 7.28 -19.25
N ASN A 59 -3.58 6.44 -18.72
CA ASN A 59 -3.94 5.10 -18.26
C ASN A 59 -4.79 5.18 -16.98
N CYS A 60 -4.55 6.18 -16.14
CA CYS A 60 -5.25 6.38 -14.86
C CYS A 60 -6.23 7.56 -14.88
N HIS A 61 -5.92 8.61 -15.64
CA HIS A 61 -6.68 9.86 -15.67
C HIS A 61 -7.51 10.05 -16.94
N THR A 62 -8.61 10.80 -16.83
CA THR A 62 -9.39 11.28 -17.96
C THR A 62 -9.45 12.80 -17.92
N VAL A 63 -9.07 13.46 -19.03
CA VAL A 63 -9.08 14.95 -19.07
C VAL A 63 -10.37 15.54 -19.60
N MET A 64 -11.19 14.75 -20.29
CA MET A 64 -12.39 15.22 -20.99
C MET A 64 -13.70 14.59 -20.50
N LYS A 65 -13.63 13.73 -19.50
CA LYS A 65 -14.79 13.02 -18.95
C LYS A 65 -14.76 13.05 -17.43
N ASP A 66 -15.75 13.67 -16.83
CA ASP A 66 -15.91 13.74 -15.39
C ASP A 66 -16.51 12.42 -14.86
N VAL A 67 -15.63 11.47 -14.54
CA VAL A 67 -15.99 10.18 -13.93
C VAL A 67 -15.76 10.21 -12.43
N SER A 68 -14.70 10.90 -12.00
CA SER A 68 -14.32 11.01 -10.60
C SER A 68 -14.28 12.48 -10.17
N ARG A 69 -14.92 12.79 -9.05
CA ARG A 69 -14.89 14.13 -8.44
C ARG A 69 -13.50 14.59 -8.01
N LYS A 70 -12.58 13.65 -7.77
CA LYS A 70 -11.21 13.95 -7.33
C LYS A 70 -10.22 13.37 -8.35
N TYR A 71 -9.23 14.19 -8.71
CA TYR A 71 -8.08 13.78 -9.50
C TYR A 71 -8.37 13.30 -10.92
N GLN A 72 -9.59 13.47 -11.43
CA GLN A 72 -9.99 13.06 -12.79
C GLN A 72 -9.61 11.60 -13.12
N LEU A 73 -9.83 10.70 -12.18
CA LEU A 73 -9.55 9.28 -12.38
C LEU A 73 -10.56 8.64 -13.37
N LYS A 74 -10.15 7.58 -14.03
CA LYS A 74 -11.00 6.80 -14.95
C LYS A 74 -12.18 6.11 -14.27
N THR A 75 -12.09 5.88 -12.96
CA THR A 75 -13.13 5.24 -12.16
C THR A 75 -13.59 6.18 -11.06
N ALA A 76 -14.86 6.07 -10.66
CA ALA A 76 -15.41 6.86 -9.57
C ALA A 76 -14.78 6.50 -8.22
N PHE A 77 -14.43 5.23 -8.04
CA PHE A 77 -13.75 4.71 -6.87
C PHE A 77 -12.26 4.51 -7.18
N GLN A 78 -11.39 5.20 -6.44
CA GLN A 78 -9.96 5.22 -6.73
C GLN A 78 -9.29 3.84 -6.79
N PRO A 79 -9.54 2.91 -5.84
CA PRO A 79 -8.95 1.58 -5.91
C PRO A 79 -9.23 0.83 -7.20
N ASP A 80 -10.40 1.04 -7.83
CA ASP A 80 -10.74 0.39 -9.09
C ASP A 80 -9.82 0.84 -10.24
N THR A 81 -9.30 2.07 -10.20
CA THR A 81 -8.28 2.51 -11.16
C THR A 81 -6.99 1.71 -11.00
N CYS A 82 -6.57 1.46 -9.78
CA CYS A 82 -5.36 0.67 -9.50
C CYS A 82 -5.56 -0.82 -9.83
N PHE A 83 -6.72 -1.36 -9.53
CA PHE A 83 -7.07 -2.76 -9.74
C PHE A 83 -7.17 -3.19 -11.20
N GLN A 84 -7.17 -2.25 -12.14
CA GLN A 84 -7.07 -2.59 -13.57
C GLN A 84 -5.80 -3.41 -13.85
N CYS A 85 -4.70 -3.10 -13.17
CA CYS A 85 -3.41 -3.78 -13.29
C CYS A 85 -3.05 -4.59 -12.02
N HIS A 86 -3.31 -4.06 -10.83
CA HIS A 86 -2.97 -4.68 -9.55
C HIS A 86 -4.01 -5.71 -9.09
N LYS A 87 -4.28 -6.71 -9.93
CA LYS A 87 -5.32 -7.73 -9.70
C LYS A 87 -5.07 -8.56 -8.43
N ASN A 88 -3.81 -8.84 -8.12
CA ASN A 88 -3.44 -9.57 -6.89
C ASN A 88 -3.84 -8.79 -5.64
N LYS A 89 -3.59 -7.47 -5.62
CA LYS A 89 -3.98 -6.60 -4.50
C LYS A 89 -5.50 -6.48 -4.38
N ARG A 90 -6.21 -6.49 -5.50
CA ARG A 90 -7.68 -6.62 -5.48
C ARG A 90 -8.13 -7.91 -4.79
N ALA A 91 -7.51 -9.05 -5.14
CA ALA A 91 -7.85 -10.34 -4.54
C ALA A 91 -7.52 -10.37 -3.04
N GLU A 92 -6.38 -9.83 -2.62
CA GLU A 92 -5.98 -9.72 -1.21
C GLU A 92 -7.01 -8.90 -0.42
N MET A 93 -7.51 -7.80 -0.95
CA MET A 93 -8.49 -6.93 -0.29
C MET A 93 -9.90 -7.51 -0.20
N TRP A 94 -10.19 -8.63 -0.87
CA TRP A 94 -11.42 -9.40 -0.62
C TRP A 94 -11.39 -10.22 0.67
N ARG A 95 -10.20 -10.47 1.21
CA ARG A 95 -10.03 -11.03 2.56
C ARG A 95 -10.36 -9.98 3.61
N SER A 96 -10.13 -10.28 4.89
CA SER A 96 -10.10 -9.24 5.91
C SER A 96 -9.01 -8.23 5.55
N SER A 97 -9.42 -7.06 5.06
CA SER A 97 -8.51 -6.04 4.57
C SER A 97 -8.38 -4.90 5.56
N HIS A 98 -7.47 -3.98 5.29
CA HIS A 98 -7.31 -2.78 6.09
C HIS A 98 -8.58 -1.93 6.03
N ILE A 99 -9.32 -1.91 7.10
CA ILE A 99 -10.57 -1.15 7.23
C ILE A 99 -10.20 0.33 7.44
N PRO A 100 -10.84 1.28 6.74
CA PRO A 100 -12.03 1.15 5.90
C PRO A 100 -11.76 1.38 4.39
N VAL A 101 -10.94 0.57 3.75
CA VAL A 101 -10.63 0.70 2.30
C VAL A 101 -11.87 0.43 1.45
N ARG A 102 -12.66 -0.59 1.79
CA ARG A 102 -13.88 -0.93 1.03
C ARG A 102 -14.92 0.18 1.07
N GLU A 103 -14.97 0.91 2.17
CA GLU A 103 -15.86 2.04 2.40
C GLU A 103 -15.34 3.33 1.77
N GLY A 104 -14.16 3.28 1.14
CA GLY A 104 -13.53 4.41 0.48
C GLY A 104 -13.04 5.52 1.41
N LYS A 105 -12.90 5.25 2.70
CA LYS A 105 -12.36 6.21 3.68
C LYS A 105 -10.83 6.22 3.69
N VAL A 106 -10.23 5.05 3.42
CA VAL A 106 -8.80 4.89 3.15
C VAL A 106 -8.66 4.38 1.72
N VAL A 107 -7.73 4.93 0.97
CA VAL A 107 -7.50 4.56 -0.42
C VAL A 107 -6.01 4.29 -0.69
N CYS A 108 -5.70 3.70 -1.82
CA CYS A 108 -4.32 3.32 -2.15
C CYS A 108 -3.33 4.47 -1.99
N THR A 109 -3.75 5.68 -2.37
CA THR A 109 -2.89 6.87 -2.29
C THR A 109 -2.79 7.49 -0.90
N ASP A 110 -3.42 6.94 0.12
CA ASP A 110 -3.12 7.37 1.50
C ASP A 110 -1.75 6.85 1.94
N CYS A 111 -1.36 5.66 1.44
CA CYS A 111 -0.06 5.06 1.72
C CYS A 111 0.94 5.19 0.57
N HIS A 112 0.47 5.14 -0.69
CA HIS A 112 1.31 5.12 -1.88
C HIS A 112 1.22 6.42 -2.69
N ASN A 113 2.35 6.81 -3.31
CA ASN A 113 2.36 7.85 -4.35
C ASN A 113 2.57 7.19 -5.73
N PRO A 114 1.52 7.01 -6.54
CA PRO A 114 1.63 6.34 -7.84
C PRO A 114 2.47 7.11 -8.86
N HIS A 115 2.79 8.37 -8.59
CA HIS A 115 3.63 9.20 -9.45
C HIS A 115 5.13 9.12 -9.13
N GLY A 116 5.52 8.26 -8.18
CA GLY A 116 6.91 8.10 -7.76
C GLY A 116 7.17 8.59 -6.34
N SER A 117 8.09 7.95 -5.68
CA SER A 117 8.61 8.33 -4.37
C SER A 117 10.05 7.84 -4.22
N TYR A 118 10.74 8.30 -3.18
CA TYR A 118 12.10 7.84 -2.86
C TYR A 118 12.15 6.51 -2.13
N SER A 119 10.99 6.02 -1.67
CA SER A 119 10.91 4.79 -0.91
C SER A 119 10.47 3.61 -1.78
N GLU A 120 10.81 2.41 -1.33
CA GLU A 120 10.34 1.18 -1.96
C GLU A 120 8.80 1.12 -2.02
N ASN A 121 8.29 0.44 -3.04
CA ASN A 121 6.86 0.26 -3.26
C ASN A 121 6.05 1.58 -3.34
N LEU A 122 6.71 2.68 -3.73
CA LEU A 122 6.09 4.00 -3.88
C LEU A 122 5.38 4.49 -2.61
N LEU A 123 5.94 4.23 -1.43
CA LEU A 123 5.37 4.75 -0.19
C LEU A 123 5.53 6.28 -0.11
N LYS A 124 4.60 6.96 0.56
CA LYS A 124 4.64 8.41 0.75
C LYS A 124 5.70 8.88 1.73
N THR A 125 6.16 8.00 2.60
CA THR A 125 7.16 8.25 3.63
C THR A 125 8.41 7.44 3.38
N ALA A 126 9.48 7.70 4.11
CA ALA A 126 10.74 7.00 3.96
C ALA A 126 10.64 5.53 4.39
N THR A 127 9.83 5.24 5.41
CA THR A 127 9.69 3.89 5.97
C THR A 127 8.23 3.45 6.02
N VAL A 128 8.04 2.12 6.08
CA VAL A 128 6.72 1.51 6.30
C VAL A 128 6.10 1.98 7.61
N ASN A 129 6.89 2.00 8.67
CA ASN A 129 6.41 2.37 10.00
C ASN A 129 5.87 3.81 10.03
N GLU A 130 6.53 4.74 9.34
CA GLU A 130 6.05 6.13 9.24
C GLU A 130 4.71 6.23 8.52
N VAL A 131 4.45 5.40 7.51
CA VAL A 131 3.12 5.34 6.88
C VAL A 131 2.06 4.90 7.89
N CYS A 132 2.35 3.83 8.63
CA CYS A 132 1.41 3.27 9.60
C CYS A 132 1.12 4.26 10.74
N TRP A 133 2.13 4.96 11.23
CA TRP A 133 2.01 5.91 12.33
C TRP A 133 1.20 7.16 11.98
N GLN A 134 0.92 7.45 10.72
CA GLN A 134 0.01 8.55 10.36
C GLN A 134 -1.39 8.35 10.95
N CYS A 135 -1.80 7.10 11.13
CA CYS A 135 -3.09 6.73 11.72
C CYS A 135 -2.94 5.98 13.04
N HIS A 136 -1.86 5.22 13.22
CA HIS A 136 -1.56 4.41 14.40
C HIS A 136 -0.47 5.05 15.28
N ALA A 137 -0.66 6.33 15.61
CA ALA A 137 0.31 7.11 16.38
C ALA A 137 0.64 6.49 17.74
N GLU A 138 -0.31 5.77 18.34
CA GLU A 138 -0.15 5.08 19.62
C GLU A 138 0.85 3.90 19.57
N LYS A 139 1.22 3.45 18.37
CA LYS A 139 2.23 2.39 18.18
C LYS A 139 3.63 2.93 17.87
N ARG A 140 3.78 4.25 17.82
CA ARG A 140 5.04 4.88 17.42
C ARG A 140 6.14 4.76 18.46
N GLY A 141 5.80 4.82 19.72
CA GLY A 141 6.80 4.95 20.78
C GLY A 141 7.39 6.39 20.88
N PRO A 142 8.59 6.58 21.38
CA PRO A 142 9.46 5.52 21.94
C PRO A 142 8.90 4.90 23.21
N PHE A 143 9.17 3.61 23.39
CA PHE A 143 8.81 2.90 24.62
C PHE A 143 10.07 2.54 25.41
N LEU A 144 9.95 2.44 26.74
CA LEU A 144 11.06 2.02 27.59
C LEU A 144 11.48 0.57 27.30
N TRP A 145 10.52 -0.28 26.97
CA TRP A 145 10.73 -1.65 26.52
C TRP A 145 10.18 -1.79 25.10
N GLU A 146 11.06 -1.77 24.14
CA GLU A 146 10.71 -1.92 22.73
C GLU A 146 10.81 -3.40 22.32
N HIS A 147 10.02 -3.78 21.34
CA HIS A 147 10.12 -5.08 20.68
C HIS A 147 10.79 -4.88 19.31
N PRO A 148 12.04 -5.34 19.11
CA PRO A 148 12.83 -5.03 17.92
C PRO A 148 12.11 -5.25 16.59
N PRO A 149 11.39 -6.37 16.34
CA PRO A 149 10.67 -6.55 15.08
C PRO A 149 9.62 -5.46 14.78
N VAL A 150 9.07 -4.84 15.83
CA VAL A 150 8.09 -3.74 15.68
C VAL A 150 8.79 -2.45 15.30
N THR A 151 9.95 -2.17 15.87
CA THR A 151 10.74 -0.98 15.52
C THR A 151 11.32 -1.07 14.12
N GLU A 152 11.64 -2.28 13.65
CA GLU A 152 12.14 -2.52 12.30
C GLU A 152 11.05 -2.32 11.24
N SER A 153 9.95 -3.07 11.33
CA SER A 153 8.86 -2.98 10.36
C SER A 153 7.56 -3.59 10.87
N CYS A 154 6.46 -2.85 10.74
CA CYS A 154 5.11 -3.37 10.99
C CYS A 154 4.80 -4.57 10.09
N LEU A 155 5.41 -4.63 8.91
CA LEU A 155 5.23 -5.74 7.97
C LEU A 155 5.93 -7.03 8.40
N ASN A 156 6.71 -7.05 9.47
CA ASN A 156 7.21 -8.31 10.02
C ASN A 156 6.06 -9.20 10.50
N CYS A 157 4.98 -8.60 10.98
CA CYS A 157 3.81 -9.29 11.51
C CYS A 157 2.54 -9.09 10.69
N HIS A 158 2.34 -7.92 10.10
CA HIS A 158 1.07 -7.52 9.47
C HIS A 158 1.14 -7.52 7.94
N ASP A 159 0.00 -7.83 7.29
CA ASP A 159 -0.24 -7.62 5.86
C ASP A 159 -1.36 -6.58 5.68
N PRO A 160 -1.03 -5.32 5.30
CA PRO A 160 -2.01 -4.24 5.24
C PRO A 160 -3.00 -4.38 4.08
N HIS A 161 -2.72 -5.21 3.08
CA HIS A 161 -3.62 -5.38 1.94
C HIS A 161 -4.70 -6.44 2.16
N GLY A 162 -4.51 -7.30 3.15
CA GLY A 162 -5.52 -8.28 3.54
C GLY A 162 -4.93 -9.61 3.98
N SER A 163 -5.51 -10.17 5.03
CA SER A 163 -5.12 -11.45 5.61
C SER A 163 -6.34 -12.28 5.96
N ASN A 164 -6.14 -13.58 6.08
CA ASN A 164 -7.14 -14.51 6.62
C ASN A 164 -7.06 -14.62 8.15
N ASN A 165 -6.08 -13.95 8.76
CA ASN A 165 -5.87 -13.98 10.22
C ASN A 165 -6.35 -12.66 10.83
N ASP A 166 -6.79 -12.71 12.08
CA ASP A 166 -7.19 -11.52 12.83
C ASP A 166 -6.07 -10.49 12.87
N PHE A 167 -6.46 -9.21 12.97
CA PHE A 167 -5.55 -8.06 13.01
C PHE A 167 -4.59 -7.97 11.81
N LEU A 168 -4.96 -8.53 10.66
CA LEU A 168 -4.14 -8.57 9.45
C LEU A 168 -2.78 -9.27 9.66
N LEU A 169 -2.71 -10.25 10.55
CA LEU A 169 -1.48 -10.99 10.78
C LEU A 169 -1.14 -11.88 9.58
N LYS A 170 0.13 -11.91 9.19
CA LYS A 170 0.61 -12.79 8.11
C LYS A 170 0.40 -14.27 8.44
N ILE A 171 0.54 -14.62 9.69
CA ILE A 171 0.41 -15.98 10.22
C ILE A 171 -0.40 -15.91 11.50
N SER A 172 -1.24 -16.91 11.74
CA SER A 172 -2.03 -17.00 12.98
C SER A 172 -1.13 -17.17 14.21
N ARG A 173 -1.61 -16.66 15.32
CA ARG A 173 -1.01 -16.90 16.65
C ARG A 173 -1.36 -18.33 17.13
N PRO A 174 -0.50 -19.00 17.90
CA PRO A 174 0.81 -18.56 18.41
C PRO A 174 1.98 -18.71 17.43
N ARG A 175 1.74 -19.30 16.24
CA ARG A 175 2.81 -19.65 15.27
C ARG A 175 3.61 -18.42 14.81
N LEU A 176 2.98 -17.25 14.71
CA LEU A 176 3.69 -16.01 14.39
C LEU A 176 4.81 -15.72 15.39
N CYS A 177 4.51 -15.82 16.68
CA CYS A 177 5.48 -15.57 17.74
C CYS A 177 6.58 -16.63 17.75
N GLN A 178 6.23 -17.89 17.48
CA GLN A 178 7.13 -19.03 17.49
C GLN A 178 8.16 -19.00 16.35
N GLN A 179 8.00 -18.17 15.34
CA GLN A 179 9.01 -18.01 14.29
C GLN A 179 10.35 -17.48 14.82
N CYS A 180 10.28 -16.66 15.88
CA CYS A 180 11.46 -16.08 16.52
C CYS A 180 11.65 -16.63 17.95
N HIS A 181 10.57 -16.92 18.66
CA HIS A 181 10.58 -17.42 20.03
C HIS A 181 10.43 -18.96 20.08
N SER A 182 11.33 -19.67 19.39
CA SER A 182 11.30 -21.13 19.32
C SER A 182 11.73 -21.83 20.62
N GLY A 183 12.51 -21.13 21.46
CA GLY A 183 13.07 -21.65 22.70
C GLY A 183 12.34 -21.18 23.95
N GLY A 184 11.02 -20.98 23.89
CA GLY A 184 10.25 -20.41 24.99
C GLY A 184 10.47 -21.12 26.32
N GLN A 185 10.80 -20.36 27.36
CA GLN A 185 11.08 -20.85 28.72
C GLN A 185 9.93 -21.65 29.35
N HIS A 186 8.73 -21.53 28.81
CA HIS A 186 7.54 -22.27 29.25
C HIS A 186 7.64 -23.79 28.98
N ASN A 187 8.45 -24.19 27.99
CA ASN A 187 8.65 -25.61 27.66
C ASN A 187 9.81 -26.26 28.43
N SER A 188 10.64 -25.47 29.10
CA SER A 188 11.89 -25.96 29.70
C SER A 188 11.80 -26.22 31.20
N ASN A 189 10.64 -26.06 31.84
CA ASN A 189 10.49 -26.40 33.25
C ASN A 189 9.70 -27.71 33.43
N PRO A 190 10.38 -28.87 33.42
CA PRO A 190 9.75 -30.18 33.64
C PRO A 190 9.12 -30.32 35.04
N ARG A 191 9.41 -29.39 35.95
CA ARG A 191 8.89 -29.38 37.34
C ARG A 191 7.51 -28.77 37.46
N ASN A 192 6.97 -28.11 36.43
CA ASN A 192 5.62 -27.57 36.48
C ASN A 192 4.82 -27.95 35.23
N PRO A 193 4.27 -29.17 35.17
CA PRO A 193 3.47 -29.66 34.04
C PRO A 193 2.22 -28.83 33.78
N LEU A 194 1.69 -28.11 34.78
CA LEU A 194 0.52 -27.25 34.63
C LEU A 194 0.84 -26.02 33.77
N VAL A 195 2.02 -25.42 33.94
CA VAL A 195 2.45 -24.27 33.11
C VAL A 195 2.58 -24.68 31.66
N THR A 196 3.13 -25.86 31.37
CA THR A 196 3.25 -26.41 30.02
C THR A 196 1.87 -26.66 29.41
N LEU A 197 0.93 -27.17 30.15
CA LEU A 197 -0.44 -27.43 29.71
C LEU A 197 -1.22 -26.13 29.44
N TYR A 198 -1.02 -25.10 30.27
CA TYR A 198 -1.65 -23.78 30.08
C TYR A 198 -0.99 -22.96 28.95
N ALA A 199 0.28 -23.19 28.64
CA ALA A 199 0.98 -22.52 27.54
C ALA A 199 0.73 -23.19 26.19
N GLN A 200 0.52 -24.51 26.16
CA GLN A 200 0.29 -25.24 24.93
C GLN A 200 -1.11 -24.93 24.37
N GLY A 201 -1.16 -24.53 23.09
CA GLY A 201 -2.41 -24.24 22.39
C GLY A 201 -3.09 -22.94 22.75
N ARG A 202 -2.50 -22.11 23.59
CA ARG A 202 -3.00 -20.76 23.89
C ARG A 202 -2.22 -19.69 23.16
N GLU A 203 -2.86 -18.54 22.91
CA GLU A 203 -2.20 -17.39 22.33
C GLU A 203 -1.23 -16.75 23.33
N CYS A 204 -0.02 -16.47 22.89
CA CYS A 204 1.02 -15.81 23.71
C CYS A 204 0.53 -14.48 24.28
N GLN A 205 -0.32 -13.78 23.55
CA GLN A 205 -0.90 -12.49 23.93
C GLN A 205 -1.84 -12.54 25.15
N ASN A 206 -2.32 -13.71 25.55
CA ASN A 206 -3.13 -13.82 26.76
C ASN A 206 -2.34 -13.46 28.02
N CYS A 207 -1.02 -13.57 27.95
CA CYS A 207 -0.10 -13.19 29.04
C CYS A 207 0.88 -12.08 28.60
N HIS A 208 1.27 -12.03 27.33
CA HIS A 208 2.21 -11.07 26.77
C HIS A 208 1.48 -10.04 25.88
N SER A 209 0.74 -9.11 26.50
CA SER A 209 -0.10 -8.13 25.77
C SER A 209 0.70 -6.98 25.16
N ASN A 210 1.89 -6.69 25.68
CA ASN A 210 2.68 -5.49 25.37
C ASN A 210 3.69 -5.69 24.22
N HIS A 211 3.36 -6.53 23.25
CA HIS A 211 4.25 -6.88 22.14
C HIS A 211 4.59 -5.73 21.18
N HIS A 212 3.85 -4.62 21.20
CA HIS A 212 4.19 -3.41 20.44
C HIS A 212 5.16 -2.48 21.18
N GLY A 213 5.48 -2.78 22.41
CA GLY A 213 6.26 -1.97 23.33
C GLY A 213 5.47 -1.51 24.55
N SER A 214 6.16 -1.18 25.61
CA SER A 214 5.55 -0.77 26.88
C SER A 214 6.43 0.23 27.62
N ASN A 215 5.78 1.11 28.38
CA ASN A 215 6.43 1.97 29.35
C ASN A 215 6.36 1.39 30.79
N ASN A 216 5.75 0.22 30.93
CA ASN A 216 5.70 -0.54 32.15
C ASN A 216 6.46 -1.85 31.99
N PRO A 217 7.19 -2.33 33.00
CA PRO A 217 7.80 -3.64 32.94
C PRO A 217 6.73 -4.71 32.73
N ALA A 218 7.03 -5.67 31.85
CA ALA A 218 6.14 -6.77 31.53
C ALA A 218 6.20 -7.86 32.60
#